data_3b9c4af15ceee146e8a705b5f978697b
#
_entry.id   3b9c4af15ceee146e8a705b5f978697b
#
_cell.length_a   1.000
_cell.length_b   1.000
_cell.length_c   1.000
_cell.angle_alpha   90.00
_cell.angle_beta   90.00
_cell.angle_gamma   90.00
#
_symmetry.space_group_name_H-M   'P 1'
#
loop_
_entity.id
_entity.type
_entity.pdbx_description
1 polymer ?
#
loop_
_entity_poly.entity_id
_entity_poly.type
_entity_poly.pdbx_seq_one_letter_code
_entity_poly.pdbx_strand_id
1 'polypeptide(L)'
;ELSEELTKEVLSKVDDKEQAKKIAHLLTHEEDTAGALMATEYVKVEEGLTALRCVAAMRTQAENVDRVHAVYVVNKDDILVGTLSLKKLLTAKRTENISELYTPIRHTVLSTTPAEEVANTMQKYDLFVLAVVNAAGELLGRITLDDVVDFIREEAERDYQLASGLTDEVESDDTVFEVTRARIPWLLIGLFGGLIVALMLGENEGDIKSVPALALFMPLIAAMAGNVGVQSSAIVVQALASETKEQNIIAKLWKELSVGLVNGLILAATMYGAGLLLGYDQLVTITVAVSLLAVIIFASLFGTFIPLLLNRFNIDAALATGPFITTANDVIGLIIYFQIGRYIIGY
;
A
#
# COMPACT_ATOMS: atom_id res chain seq x y z
N GLU A 1 9.53 14.86 7.79
CA GLU A 1 10.91 14.39 8.03
C GLU A 1 11.79 15.54 8.48
N LEU A 2 12.53 15.36 9.58
CA LEU A 2 13.50 16.36 10.03
C LEU A 2 14.77 16.26 9.16
N SER A 3 15.32 17.40 8.73
CA SER A 3 16.62 17.39 8.05
C SER A 3 17.71 16.80 8.97
N GLU A 4 18.76 16.17 8.40
CA GLU A 4 19.88 15.60 9.19
C GLU A 4 20.47 16.58 10.20
N GLU A 5 20.50 17.89 9.87
CA GLU A 5 21.01 18.93 10.77
C GLU A 5 20.06 19.14 11.97
N LEU A 6 18.76 19.15 11.71
CA LEU A 6 17.74 19.33 12.75
C LEU A 6 17.66 18.08 13.65
N THR A 7 17.78 16.88 13.07
CA THR A 7 17.87 15.62 13.82
C THR A 7 19.06 15.62 14.77
N LYS A 8 20.24 16.03 14.31
CA LYS A 8 21.45 16.18 15.16
C LYS A 8 21.26 17.23 16.26
N GLU A 9 20.59 18.34 15.94
CA GLU A 9 20.29 19.39 16.92
C GLU A 9 19.32 18.89 18.01
N VAL A 10 18.25 18.21 17.63
CA VAL A 10 17.28 17.61 18.56
C VAL A 10 17.96 16.58 19.45
N LEU A 11 18.74 15.65 18.87
CA LEU A 11 19.47 14.63 19.62
C LEU A 11 20.49 15.26 20.61
N SER A 12 21.09 16.40 20.27
CA SER A 12 21.99 17.11 21.15
C SER A 12 21.33 17.73 22.40
N LYS A 13 19.99 17.96 22.32
CA LYS A 13 19.17 18.55 23.38
C LYS A 13 18.52 17.51 24.29
N VAL A 14 18.63 16.22 23.95
CA VAL A 14 18.14 15.13 24.82
C VAL A 14 19.04 15.01 26.04
N ASP A 15 18.49 15.17 27.23
CA ASP A 15 19.22 15.16 28.50
C ASP A 15 19.86 13.79 28.78
N ASP A 16 19.17 12.70 28.43
CA ASP A 16 19.69 11.33 28.56
C ASP A 16 20.53 10.95 27.34
N LYS A 17 21.87 10.97 27.53
CA LYS A 17 22.83 10.60 26.49
C LYS A 17 22.73 9.13 26.03
N GLU A 18 22.30 8.23 26.89
CA GLU A 18 22.07 6.81 26.54
C GLU A 18 20.85 6.68 25.62
N GLN A 19 19.77 7.38 25.94
CA GLN A 19 18.58 7.44 25.12
C GLN A 19 18.86 8.11 23.77
N ALA A 20 19.61 9.22 23.76
CA ALA A 20 20.03 9.88 22.52
C ALA A 20 20.83 8.96 21.60
N LYS A 21 21.73 8.11 22.14
CA LYS A 21 22.47 7.12 21.35
C LYS A 21 21.56 6.01 20.79
N LYS A 22 20.58 5.55 21.56
CA LYS A 22 19.60 4.55 21.09
C LYS A 22 18.77 5.09 19.94
N ILE A 23 18.26 6.32 20.07
CA ILE A 23 17.51 7.00 18.99
C ILE A 23 18.41 7.19 17.76
N ALA A 24 19.66 7.67 17.96
CA ALA A 24 20.60 7.82 16.85
C ALA A 24 20.88 6.48 16.14
N HIS A 25 20.92 5.38 16.87
CA HIS A 25 21.09 4.04 16.28
C HIS A 25 19.84 3.62 15.49
N LEU A 26 18.64 3.84 16.01
CA LEU A 26 17.40 3.52 15.29
C LEU A 26 17.31 4.29 13.97
N LEU A 27 17.70 5.56 13.95
CA LEU A 27 17.76 6.42 12.75
C LEU A 27 18.82 6.00 11.70
N THR A 28 19.66 5.00 11.99
CA THR A 28 20.60 4.43 10.98
C THR A 28 19.97 3.33 10.13
N HIS A 29 18.79 2.83 10.53
CA HIS A 29 18.07 1.84 9.75
C HIS A 29 17.28 2.53 8.64
N GLU A 30 17.11 1.81 7.53
CA GLU A 30 16.25 2.28 6.43
C GLU A 30 14.80 2.34 6.91
N GLU A 31 14.08 3.36 6.48
CA GLU A 31 12.64 3.50 6.72
C GLU A 31 11.89 2.26 6.22
N ASP A 32 10.71 2.01 6.77
CA ASP A 32 9.88 0.85 6.43
C ASP A 32 10.59 -0.51 6.61
N THR A 33 11.55 -0.62 7.56
CA THR A 33 12.21 -1.87 7.92
C THR A 33 11.96 -2.25 9.37
N ALA A 34 12.17 -3.53 9.69
CA ALA A 34 12.11 -4.05 11.07
C ALA A 34 13.05 -3.29 12.02
N GLY A 35 14.18 -2.77 11.51
CA GLY A 35 15.14 -1.97 12.27
C GLY A 35 14.60 -0.59 12.65
N ALA A 36 13.83 0.03 11.76
CA ALA A 36 13.17 1.32 12.04
C ALA A 36 11.97 1.15 13.00
N LEU A 37 11.25 0.03 12.86
CA LEU A 37 10.03 -0.26 13.64
C LEU A 37 10.32 -0.79 15.04
N MET A 38 11.53 -1.33 15.30
CA MET A 38 11.84 -2.01 16.56
C MET A 38 12.00 -1.07 17.72
N ALA A 39 11.53 -1.50 18.90
CA ALA A 39 11.93 -0.94 20.18
C ALA A 39 13.20 -1.63 20.70
N THR A 40 14.15 -0.85 21.21
CA THR A 40 15.42 -1.35 21.80
C THR A 40 15.31 -1.68 23.29
N GLU A 41 14.12 -1.52 23.87
CA GLU A 41 13.82 -1.79 25.26
C GLU A 41 13.32 -3.23 25.41
N TYR A 42 14.19 -4.10 25.89
CA TYR A 42 13.89 -5.51 26.14
C TYR A 42 14.67 -6.04 27.34
N VAL A 43 14.21 -7.17 27.87
CA VAL A 43 14.92 -7.89 28.94
C VAL A 43 15.57 -9.13 28.35
N LYS A 44 16.91 -9.25 28.47
CA LYS A 44 17.65 -10.44 28.05
C LYS A 44 18.39 -11.07 29.21
N VAL A 45 18.52 -12.41 29.19
CA VAL A 45 19.21 -13.18 30.19
C VAL A 45 20.03 -14.30 29.53
N GLU A 46 21.13 -14.70 30.13
CA GLU A 46 21.94 -15.83 29.67
C GLU A 46 21.30 -17.18 30.01
N GLU A 47 21.36 -18.15 29.12
CA GLU A 47 20.81 -19.51 29.30
C GLU A 47 21.43 -20.27 30.49
N GLY A 48 22.68 -19.94 30.85
CA GLY A 48 23.41 -20.57 31.97
C GLY A 48 22.99 -20.12 33.39
N LEU A 49 22.05 -19.18 33.51
CA LEU A 49 21.61 -18.68 34.79
C LEU A 49 20.61 -19.64 35.47
N THR A 50 20.58 -19.60 36.81
CA THR A 50 19.48 -20.21 37.57
C THR A 50 18.28 -19.27 37.64
N ALA A 51 17.08 -19.81 37.88
CA ALA A 51 15.85 -19.01 37.97
C ALA A 51 15.98 -17.85 38.99
N LEU A 52 16.65 -18.07 40.12
CA LEU A 52 16.89 -17.03 41.14
C LEU A 52 17.75 -15.88 40.59
N ARG A 53 18.86 -16.20 39.88
CA ARG A 53 19.75 -15.20 39.29
C ARG A 53 19.07 -14.49 38.10
N CYS A 54 18.27 -15.21 37.34
CA CYS A 54 17.46 -14.65 36.25
C CYS A 54 16.50 -13.56 36.77
N VAL A 55 15.77 -13.84 37.87
CA VAL A 55 14.86 -12.84 38.48
C VAL A 55 15.63 -11.61 38.95
N ALA A 56 16.83 -11.78 39.51
CA ALA A 56 17.66 -10.65 39.94
C ALA A 56 18.13 -9.80 38.75
N ALA A 57 18.62 -10.43 37.65
CA ALA A 57 19.04 -9.75 36.45
C ALA A 57 17.87 -9.02 35.77
N MET A 58 16.69 -9.65 35.73
CA MET A 58 15.47 -9.04 35.19
C MET A 58 15.06 -7.79 35.97
N ARG A 59 15.11 -7.82 37.31
CA ARG A 59 14.72 -6.65 38.14
C ARG A 59 15.51 -5.40 37.76
N THR A 60 16.82 -5.54 37.61
CA THR A 60 17.69 -4.42 37.24
C THR A 60 17.39 -3.87 35.85
N GLN A 61 17.09 -4.75 34.89
CA GLN A 61 16.76 -4.34 33.51
C GLN A 61 15.33 -3.78 33.38
N ALA A 62 14.38 -4.36 34.15
CA ALA A 62 12.97 -3.97 34.11
C ALA A 62 12.70 -2.55 34.66
N GLU A 63 13.63 -1.97 35.41
CA GLU A 63 13.53 -0.56 35.86
C GLU A 63 13.55 0.43 34.68
N ASN A 64 14.14 0.01 33.57
CA ASN A 64 14.27 0.83 32.33
C ASN A 64 13.38 0.36 31.18
N VAL A 65 12.40 -0.51 31.44
CA VAL A 65 11.49 -1.08 30.43
C VAL A 65 10.05 -0.92 30.90
N ASP A 66 9.25 -0.18 30.17
CA ASP A 66 7.84 0.08 30.56
C ASP A 66 7.02 -1.21 30.65
N ARG A 67 7.19 -2.13 29.70
CA ARG A 67 6.46 -3.40 29.65
C ARG A 67 7.37 -4.57 29.27
N VAL A 68 7.39 -5.59 30.09
CA VAL A 68 8.11 -6.84 29.81
C VAL A 68 7.18 -7.82 29.10
N HIS A 69 7.19 -7.82 27.77
CA HIS A 69 6.38 -8.74 26.96
C HIS A 69 6.94 -10.16 26.94
N ALA A 70 8.27 -10.27 26.82
CA ALA A 70 8.99 -11.53 26.85
C ALA A 70 10.37 -11.32 27.48
N VAL A 71 10.93 -12.38 28.07
CA VAL A 71 12.34 -12.40 28.50
C VAL A 71 13.09 -13.18 27.44
N TYR A 72 14.04 -12.53 26.79
CA TYR A 72 14.86 -13.15 25.77
C TYR A 72 16.02 -13.90 26.39
N VAL A 73 16.28 -15.10 25.89
CA VAL A 73 17.39 -15.94 26.36
C VAL A 73 18.46 -15.97 25.29
N VAL A 74 19.68 -15.61 25.69
CA VAL A 74 20.85 -15.59 24.80
C VAL A 74 21.91 -16.61 25.29
N ASN A 75 22.73 -17.07 24.37
CA ASN A 75 23.87 -17.90 24.70
C ASN A 75 25.08 -17.03 25.15
N LYS A 76 26.26 -17.66 25.37
CA LYS A 76 27.48 -16.94 25.76
C LYS A 76 28.04 -15.99 24.69
N ASP A 77 27.66 -16.19 23.44
CA ASP A 77 28.07 -15.38 22.30
C ASP A 77 27.03 -14.28 21.97
N ASP A 78 26.10 -14.00 22.91
CA ASP A 78 24.99 -13.03 22.81
C ASP A 78 23.98 -13.35 21.68
N ILE A 79 24.00 -14.59 21.16
CA ILE A 79 23.06 -15.04 20.12
C ILE A 79 21.73 -15.42 20.77
N LEU A 80 20.62 -15.00 20.19
CA LEU A 80 19.28 -15.30 20.65
C LEU A 80 18.94 -16.77 20.44
N VAL A 81 18.65 -17.48 21.54
CA VAL A 81 18.32 -18.93 21.53
C VAL A 81 16.86 -19.22 21.86
N GLY A 82 16.19 -18.33 22.60
CA GLY A 82 14.81 -18.58 22.98
C GLY A 82 14.14 -17.45 23.74
N THR A 83 12.92 -17.73 24.19
CA THR A 83 12.13 -16.84 25.03
C THR A 83 11.69 -17.57 26.31
N LEU A 84 11.71 -16.87 27.42
CA LEU A 84 11.29 -17.38 28.74
C LEU A 84 10.00 -16.69 29.15
N SER A 85 8.94 -17.47 29.37
CA SER A 85 7.68 -16.97 29.91
C SER A 85 7.84 -16.59 31.39
N LEU A 86 7.35 -15.40 31.77
CA LEU A 86 7.29 -14.96 33.15
C LEU A 86 6.56 -15.96 34.03
N LYS A 87 5.48 -16.58 33.54
CA LYS A 87 4.75 -17.63 34.27
C LYS A 87 5.65 -18.83 34.61
N LYS A 88 6.43 -19.33 33.63
CA LYS A 88 7.36 -20.44 33.83
C LYS A 88 8.43 -20.05 34.85
N LEU A 89 8.99 -18.85 34.75
CA LEU A 89 10.02 -18.36 35.68
C LEU A 89 9.49 -18.24 37.12
N LEU A 90 8.28 -17.70 37.29
CA LEU A 90 7.66 -17.54 38.62
C LEU A 90 7.29 -18.88 39.28
N THR A 91 7.00 -19.91 38.50
CA THR A 91 6.64 -21.24 38.99
C THR A 91 7.84 -22.20 39.12
N ALA A 92 8.99 -21.81 38.58
CA ALA A 92 10.22 -22.60 38.62
C ALA A 92 10.83 -22.65 40.01
N LYS A 93 11.58 -23.73 40.32
CA LYS A 93 12.40 -23.82 41.55
C LYS A 93 13.57 -22.85 41.43
N ARG A 94 13.96 -22.24 42.54
CA ARG A 94 15.05 -21.23 42.59
C ARG A 94 16.39 -21.72 42.01
N THR A 95 16.65 -23.03 42.07
CA THR A 95 17.88 -23.68 41.59
C THR A 95 17.76 -24.23 40.17
N GLU A 96 16.59 -24.17 39.56
CA GLU A 96 16.34 -24.68 38.22
C GLU A 96 17.05 -23.82 37.16
N ASN A 97 17.66 -24.45 36.17
CA ASN A 97 18.42 -23.73 35.15
C ASN A 97 17.49 -23.17 34.05
N ILE A 98 17.79 -21.98 33.56
CA ILE A 98 17.04 -21.34 32.45
C ILE A 98 17.07 -22.20 31.21
N SER A 99 18.16 -22.93 30.93
CA SER A 99 18.28 -23.86 29.80
C SER A 99 17.18 -24.93 29.73
N GLU A 100 16.55 -25.26 30.88
CA GLU A 100 15.44 -26.23 30.95
C GLU A 100 14.06 -25.58 30.87
N LEU A 101 13.98 -24.25 31.00
CA LEU A 101 12.73 -23.49 31.16
C LEU A 101 12.33 -22.71 29.90
N TYR A 102 13.30 -22.22 29.12
CA TYR A 102 12.99 -21.40 27.96
C TYR A 102 12.36 -22.22 26.82
N THR A 103 11.67 -21.54 25.97
CA THR A 103 11.13 -22.11 24.72
C THR A 103 12.03 -21.64 23.58
N PRO A 104 12.59 -22.56 22.76
CA PRO A 104 13.39 -22.16 21.60
C PRO A 104 12.63 -21.19 20.70
N ILE A 105 13.30 -20.15 20.24
CA ILE A 105 12.68 -19.16 19.36
C ILE A 105 12.48 -19.79 17.98
N ARG A 106 11.31 -19.57 17.39
CA ARG A 106 10.96 -20.14 16.09
C ARG A 106 10.94 -19.10 14.98
N HIS A 107 10.65 -17.86 15.34
CA HIS A 107 10.48 -16.76 14.40
C HIS A 107 11.27 -15.56 14.89
N THR A 108 12.14 -15.07 14.04
CA THR A 108 12.89 -13.83 14.19
C THR A 108 12.92 -13.15 12.83
N VAL A 109 13.16 -11.86 12.79
CA VAL A 109 13.38 -11.10 11.56
C VAL A 109 14.70 -10.37 11.63
N LEU A 110 15.31 -10.13 10.47
CA LEU A 110 16.51 -9.29 10.37
C LEU A 110 16.10 -7.81 10.47
N SER A 111 16.98 -6.97 10.97
CA SER A 111 16.73 -5.52 11.01
C SER A 111 16.48 -4.90 9.62
N THR A 112 16.92 -5.57 8.56
CA THR A 112 16.72 -5.15 7.16
C THR A 112 15.45 -5.73 6.52
N THR A 113 14.66 -6.54 7.27
CA THR A 113 13.40 -7.09 6.76
C THR A 113 12.38 -5.98 6.57
N PRO A 114 11.66 -5.89 5.43
CA PRO A 114 10.61 -4.91 5.24
C PRO A 114 9.51 -5.01 6.31
N ALA A 115 8.99 -3.88 6.76
CA ALA A 115 7.99 -3.81 7.82
C ALA A 115 6.68 -4.53 7.43
N GLU A 116 6.32 -4.52 6.15
CA GLU A 116 5.19 -5.29 5.61
C GLU A 116 5.37 -6.81 5.80
N GLU A 117 6.59 -7.33 5.57
CA GLU A 117 6.90 -8.75 5.80
C GLU A 117 6.86 -9.10 7.30
N VAL A 118 7.27 -8.16 8.17
CA VAL A 118 7.12 -8.29 9.63
C VAL A 118 5.65 -8.41 10.00
N ALA A 119 4.80 -7.53 9.50
CA ALA A 119 3.36 -7.53 9.73
C ALA A 119 2.72 -8.86 9.28
N ASN A 120 3.04 -9.30 8.07
CA ASN A 120 2.59 -10.57 7.51
C ASN A 120 3.05 -11.77 8.35
N THR A 121 4.27 -11.74 8.85
CA THR A 121 4.83 -12.81 9.70
C THR A 121 4.11 -12.85 11.05
N MET A 122 3.90 -11.70 11.69
CA MET A 122 3.20 -11.64 12.97
C MET A 122 1.74 -12.08 12.85
N GLN A 123 1.04 -11.68 11.80
CA GLN A 123 -0.33 -12.11 11.52
C GLN A 123 -0.42 -13.61 11.22
N LYS A 124 0.47 -14.13 10.38
CA LYS A 124 0.46 -15.55 9.97
C LYS A 124 0.67 -16.53 11.11
N TYR A 125 1.48 -16.14 12.09
CA TYR A 125 1.86 -16.99 13.22
C TYR A 125 1.23 -16.56 14.55
N ASP A 126 0.27 -15.63 14.53
CA ASP A 126 -0.42 -15.09 15.73
C ASP A 126 0.56 -14.60 16.81
N LEU A 127 1.58 -13.83 16.39
CA LEU A 127 2.63 -13.36 17.29
C LEU A 127 2.26 -12.01 17.92
N PHE A 128 2.37 -11.88 19.23
CA PHE A 128 2.20 -10.61 19.95
C PHE A 128 3.49 -9.79 20.03
N VAL A 129 4.62 -10.46 19.88
CA VAL A 129 5.95 -9.85 19.89
C VAL A 129 6.89 -10.66 19.01
N LEU A 130 7.74 -9.97 18.24
CA LEU A 130 8.70 -10.57 17.35
C LEU A 130 10.09 -10.01 17.67
N ALA A 131 11.10 -10.87 17.75
CA ALA A 131 12.48 -10.48 17.99
C ALA A 131 13.14 -10.05 16.68
N VAL A 132 13.87 -8.92 16.74
CA VAL A 132 14.69 -8.42 15.64
C VAL A 132 16.15 -8.75 15.93
N VAL A 133 16.82 -9.36 14.95
CA VAL A 133 18.21 -9.78 15.08
C VAL A 133 19.07 -9.23 13.96
N ASN A 134 20.39 -9.21 14.17
CA ASN A 134 21.34 -8.94 13.09
C ASN A 134 21.69 -10.23 12.33
N ALA A 135 22.56 -10.12 11.30
CA ALA A 135 23.01 -11.26 10.51
C ALA A 135 23.81 -12.33 11.32
N ALA A 136 24.34 -11.98 12.49
CA ALA A 136 25.00 -12.91 13.41
C ALA A 136 24.01 -13.63 14.35
N GLY A 137 22.74 -13.21 14.40
CA GLY A 137 21.70 -13.74 15.28
C GLY A 137 21.66 -13.07 16.66
N GLU A 138 22.39 -11.96 16.84
CA GLU A 138 22.34 -11.17 18.08
C GLU A 138 21.06 -10.33 18.14
N LEU A 139 20.46 -10.26 19.33
CA LEU A 139 19.23 -9.53 19.57
C LEU A 139 19.46 -8.01 19.51
N LEU A 140 18.81 -7.33 18.57
CA LEU A 140 18.85 -5.88 18.41
C LEU A 140 17.67 -5.17 19.06
N GLY A 141 16.47 -5.77 18.95
CA GLY A 141 15.25 -5.17 19.44
C GLY A 141 14.06 -6.12 19.42
N ARG A 142 12.90 -5.58 19.67
CA ARG A 142 11.61 -6.26 19.56
C ARG A 142 10.60 -5.38 18.83
N ILE A 143 9.67 -6.01 18.13
CA ILE A 143 8.50 -5.37 17.55
C ILE A 143 7.28 -5.98 18.22
N THR A 144 6.34 -5.15 18.65
CA THR A 144 5.09 -5.59 19.29
C THR A 144 3.92 -5.48 18.30
N LEU A 145 2.79 -6.11 18.62
CA LEU A 145 1.62 -6.10 17.76
C LEU A 145 1.05 -4.68 17.61
N ASP A 146 1.13 -3.85 18.64
CA ASP A 146 0.72 -2.45 18.58
C ASP A 146 1.55 -1.66 17.57
N ASP A 147 2.89 -1.81 17.57
CA ASP A 147 3.76 -1.16 16.57
C ASP A 147 3.38 -1.54 15.13
N VAL A 148 3.06 -2.83 14.91
CA VAL A 148 2.65 -3.35 13.60
C VAL A 148 1.25 -2.84 13.18
N VAL A 149 0.33 -2.71 14.14
CA VAL A 149 -1.01 -2.17 13.85
C VAL A 149 -0.92 -0.70 13.46
N ASP A 150 -0.08 0.08 14.13
CA ASP A 150 0.15 1.48 13.78
C ASP A 150 0.77 1.58 12.38
N PHE A 151 1.79 0.79 12.07
CA PHE A 151 2.40 0.72 10.73
C PHE A 151 1.37 0.36 9.63
N ILE A 152 0.55 -0.69 9.85
CA ILE A 152 -0.48 -1.07 8.87
C ILE A 152 -1.47 0.06 8.63
N ARG A 153 -1.82 0.81 9.67
CA ARG A 153 -2.74 1.93 9.56
C ARG A 153 -2.12 3.09 8.77
N GLU A 154 -0.88 3.47 9.08
CA GLU A 154 -0.13 4.52 8.39
C GLU A 154 0.04 4.17 6.90
N GLU A 155 0.41 2.93 6.60
CA GLU A 155 0.55 2.43 5.23
C GLU A 155 -0.79 2.48 4.46
N ALA A 156 -1.90 2.08 5.11
CA ALA A 156 -3.23 2.15 4.49
C ALA A 156 -3.68 3.60 4.26
N GLU A 157 -3.35 4.54 5.14
CA GLU A 157 -3.60 5.96 4.98
C GLU A 157 -2.76 6.54 3.82
N ARG A 158 -1.50 6.17 3.70
CA ARG A 158 -0.60 6.54 2.60
C ARG A 158 -1.11 6.03 1.26
N ASP A 159 -1.46 4.73 1.17
CA ASP A 159 -2.05 4.13 -0.03
C ASP A 159 -3.33 4.85 -0.46
N TYR A 160 -4.19 5.20 0.50
CA TYR A 160 -5.41 5.95 0.22
C TYR A 160 -5.13 7.34 -0.33
N GLN A 161 -4.14 8.04 0.20
CA GLN A 161 -3.74 9.36 -0.27
C GLN A 161 -3.14 9.29 -1.68
N LEU A 162 -2.24 8.34 -1.95
CA LEU A 162 -1.67 8.10 -3.28
C LEU A 162 -2.78 7.78 -4.30
N ALA A 163 -3.72 6.89 -3.94
CA ALA A 163 -4.86 6.56 -4.79
C ALA A 163 -5.78 7.75 -5.05
N SER A 164 -5.81 8.72 -4.12
CA SER A 164 -6.59 9.96 -4.26
C SER A 164 -5.86 11.05 -5.07
N GLY A 165 -4.62 10.80 -5.49
CA GLY A 165 -3.82 11.75 -6.27
C GLY A 165 -3.09 12.77 -5.41
N LEU A 166 -2.50 12.32 -4.31
CA LEU A 166 -1.52 13.06 -3.51
C LEU A 166 -0.16 12.39 -3.68
N THR A 167 0.92 13.16 -3.76
CA THR A 167 2.28 12.61 -3.92
C THR A 167 3.03 12.47 -2.62
N ASP A 168 2.62 13.22 -1.62
CA ASP A 168 3.21 13.25 -0.28
C ASP A 168 2.09 13.03 0.74
N GLU A 169 2.43 12.56 1.93
CA GLU A 169 1.50 12.49 3.06
C GLU A 169 1.04 13.89 3.43
N VAL A 170 -0.26 14.04 3.61
CA VAL A 170 -0.91 15.32 3.93
C VAL A 170 -1.78 15.15 5.16
N GLU A 171 -1.53 15.97 6.18
CA GLU A 171 -2.32 16.06 7.39
C GLU A 171 -3.28 17.27 7.35
N SER A 172 -4.26 17.27 8.25
CA SER A 172 -5.30 18.32 8.29
C SER A 172 -4.78 19.69 8.75
N ASP A 173 -3.65 19.73 9.43
CA ASP A 173 -2.99 20.92 9.99
C ASP A 173 -1.79 21.40 9.16
N ASP A 174 -1.49 20.72 8.04
CA ASP A 174 -0.45 21.13 7.10
C ASP A 174 -0.69 22.53 6.51
N THR A 175 0.41 23.19 6.18
CA THR A 175 0.37 24.49 5.55
C THR A 175 -0.20 24.42 4.13
N VAL A 176 -0.75 25.53 3.64
CA VAL A 176 -1.27 25.64 2.26
C VAL A 176 -0.19 25.27 1.23
N PHE A 177 1.08 25.55 1.53
CA PHE A 177 2.18 25.24 0.62
C PHE A 177 2.46 23.74 0.54
N GLU A 178 2.48 23.01 1.65
CA GLU A 178 2.66 21.57 1.71
C GLU A 178 1.54 20.84 0.98
N VAL A 179 0.29 21.16 1.31
CA VAL A 179 -0.88 20.59 0.62
C VAL A 179 -0.87 20.88 -0.89
N THR A 180 -0.47 22.10 -1.28
CA THR A 180 -0.39 22.45 -2.71
C THR A 180 0.70 21.65 -3.41
N ARG A 181 1.87 21.50 -2.78
CA ARG A 181 2.99 20.72 -3.33
C ARG A 181 2.59 19.26 -3.57
N ALA A 182 1.87 18.65 -2.64
CA ALA A 182 1.39 17.27 -2.77
C ALA A 182 0.37 17.09 -3.91
N ARG A 183 -0.43 18.12 -4.25
CA ARG A 183 -1.48 18.05 -5.28
C ARG A 183 -1.02 18.40 -6.69
N ILE A 184 -0.12 19.37 -6.83
CA ILE A 184 0.25 19.94 -8.15
C ILE A 184 0.71 18.89 -9.16
N PRO A 185 1.57 17.89 -8.83
CA PRO A 185 2.02 16.92 -9.83
C PRO A 185 0.86 16.19 -10.52
N TRP A 186 -0.11 15.72 -9.76
CA TRP A 186 -1.27 15.02 -10.30
C TRP A 186 -2.24 15.95 -11.03
N LEU A 187 -2.42 17.18 -10.56
CA LEU A 187 -3.21 18.19 -11.27
C LEU A 187 -2.60 18.56 -12.63
N LEU A 188 -1.27 18.61 -12.73
CA LEU A 188 -0.58 18.82 -14.00
C LEU A 188 -0.77 17.64 -14.95
N ILE A 189 -0.71 16.40 -14.49
CA ILE A 189 -1.02 15.21 -15.29
C ILE A 189 -2.44 15.32 -15.85
N GLY A 190 -3.42 15.65 -15.02
CA GLY A 190 -4.81 15.87 -15.44
C GLY A 190 -4.94 17.01 -16.46
N LEU A 191 -4.25 18.14 -16.25
CA LEU A 191 -4.25 19.27 -17.16
C LEU A 191 -3.68 18.88 -18.53
N PHE A 192 -2.52 18.21 -18.58
CA PHE A 192 -1.92 17.75 -19.83
C PHE A 192 -2.80 16.73 -20.54
N GLY A 193 -3.41 15.80 -19.80
CA GLY A 193 -4.40 14.87 -20.37
C GLY A 193 -5.60 15.59 -20.98
N GLY A 194 -6.15 16.58 -20.28
CA GLY A 194 -7.22 17.43 -20.81
C GLY A 194 -6.83 18.18 -22.08
N LEU A 195 -5.58 18.67 -22.18
CA LEU A 195 -5.06 19.28 -23.40
C LEU A 195 -4.96 18.29 -24.57
N ILE A 196 -4.53 17.03 -24.30
CA ILE A 196 -4.51 15.98 -25.31
C ILE A 196 -5.93 15.70 -25.82
N VAL A 197 -6.91 15.60 -24.90
CA VAL A 197 -8.33 15.46 -25.28
C VAL A 197 -8.79 16.63 -26.14
N ALA A 198 -8.47 17.87 -25.78
CA ALA A 198 -8.86 19.05 -26.53
C ALA A 198 -8.27 19.06 -27.97
N LEU A 199 -6.99 18.69 -28.13
CA LEU A 199 -6.34 18.54 -29.43
C LEU A 199 -7.03 17.45 -30.28
N MET A 200 -7.31 16.31 -29.67
CA MET A 200 -7.99 15.19 -30.32
C MET A 200 -9.41 15.58 -30.76
N LEU A 201 -10.15 16.32 -29.94
CA LEU A 201 -11.46 16.84 -30.33
C LEU A 201 -11.36 17.82 -31.53
N GLY A 202 -10.33 18.67 -31.56
CA GLY A 202 -10.04 19.56 -32.69
C GLY A 202 -9.79 18.80 -33.98
N GLU A 203 -9.01 17.70 -33.92
CA GLU A 203 -8.78 16.84 -35.11
C GLU A 203 -10.05 16.13 -35.60
N ASN A 204 -10.99 15.84 -34.69
CA ASN A 204 -12.28 15.20 -35.02
C ASN A 204 -13.45 16.20 -35.16
N GLU A 205 -13.17 17.51 -35.34
CA GLU A 205 -14.20 18.54 -35.47
C GLU A 205 -15.13 18.27 -36.66
N GLY A 206 -14.61 17.72 -37.77
CA GLY A 206 -15.39 17.33 -38.95
C GLY A 206 -16.45 16.27 -38.63
N ASP A 207 -16.06 15.25 -37.85
CA ASP A 207 -16.94 14.16 -37.44
C ASP A 207 -18.05 14.69 -36.51
N ILE A 208 -17.68 15.58 -35.57
CA ILE A 208 -18.61 16.23 -34.64
C ILE A 208 -19.62 17.10 -35.41
N LYS A 209 -19.16 17.84 -36.44
CA LYS A 209 -20.06 18.66 -37.27
C LYS A 209 -21.01 17.82 -38.11
N SER A 210 -20.56 16.65 -38.58
CA SER A 210 -21.39 15.72 -39.33
C SER A 210 -22.52 15.10 -38.50
N VAL A 211 -22.25 14.77 -37.26
CA VAL A 211 -23.22 14.18 -36.32
C VAL A 211 -23.10 14.84 -34.93
N PRO A 212 -23.67 16.05 -34.75
CA PRO A 212 -23.56 16.83 -33.53
C PRO A 212 -24.06 16.08 -32.27
N ALA A 213 -25.00 15.15 -32.44
CA ALA A 213 -25.51 14.34 -31.32
C ALA A 213 -24.42 13.49 -30.63
N LEU A 214 -23.34 13.12 -31.33
CA LEU A 214 -22.25 12.39 -30.74
C LEU A 214 -21.53 13.19 -29.66
N ALA A 215 -21.42 14.52 -29.82
CA ALA A 215 -20.76 15.37 -28.82
C ALA A 215 -21.47 15.35 -27.47
N LEU A 216 -22.79 15.13 -27.44
CA LEU A 216 -23.58 15.08 -26.21
C LEU A 216 -23.20 13.89 -25.32
N PHE A 217 -22.68 12.81 -25.91
CA PHE A 217 -22.34 11.57 -25.19
C PHE A 217 -20.85 11.46 -24.85
N MET A 218 -19.98 12.36 -25.32
CA MET A 218 -18.55 12.34 -24.99
C MET A 218 -18.29 12.38 -23.45
N PRO A 219 -18.95 13.26 -22.67
CA PRO A 219 -18.78 13.29 -21.23
C PRO A 219 -19.20 11.98 -20.55
N LEU A 220 -20.25 11.32 -21.07
CA LEU A 220 -20.71 10.04 -20.55
C LEU A 220 -19.66 8.94 -20.80
N ILE A 221 -19.10 8.88 -22.02
CA ILE A 221 -18.09 7.89 -22.39
C ILE A 221 -16.83 8.07 -21.55
N ALA A 222 -16.31 9.30 -21.42
CA ALA A 222 -15.15 9.61 -20.60
C ALA A 222 -15.40 9.26 -19.12
N ALA A 223 -16.49 9.76 -18.54
CA ALA A 223 -16.82 9.47 -17.13
C ALA A 223 -16.92 7.97 -16.85
N MET A 224 -17.53 7.18 -17.75
CA MET A 224 -17.65 5.73 -17.57
C MET A 224 -16.31 5.02 -17.71
N ALA A 225 -15.47 5.46 -18.66
CA ALA A 225 -14.10 4.94 -18.83
C ALA A 225 -13.26 5.15 -17.57
N GLY A 226 -13.24 6.37 -17.04
CA GLY A 226 -12.54 6.74 -15.82
C GLY A 226 -13.03 5.94 -14.60
N ASN A 227 -14.34 5.92 -14.38
CA ASN A 227 -14.93 5.22 -13.22
C ASN A 227 -14.64 3.72 -13.23
N VAL A 228 -14.80 3.04 -14.37
CA VAL A 228 -14.53 1.60 -14.47
C VAL A 228 -13.04 1.32 -14.28
N GLY A 229 -12.16 2.13 -14.87
CA GLY A 229 -10.72 1.98 -14.72
C GLY A 229 -10.27 2.12 -13.26
N VAL A 230 -10.77 3.14 -12.55
CA VAL A 230 -10.45 3.35 -11.13
C VAL A 230 -10.99 2.20 -10.28
N GLN A 231 -12.22 1.72 -10.50
CA GLN A 231 -12.77 0.59 -9.76
C GLN A 231 -11.94 -0.69 -9.95
N SER A 232 -11.56 -1.01 -11.19
CA SER A 232 -10.72 -2.18 -11.48
C SER A 232 -9.33 -2.05 -10.86
N SER A 233 -8.72 -0.86 -10.95
CA SER A 233 -7.42 -0.57 -10.34
C SER A 233 -7.44 -0.71 -8.82
N ALA A 234 -8.43 -0.12 -8.15
CA ALA A 234 -8.57 -0.19 -6.69
C ALA A 234 -8.69 -1.64 -6.17
N ILE A 235 -9.45 -2.50 -6.88
CA ILE A 235 -9.55 -3.92 -6.52
C ILE A 235 -8.19 -4.63 -6.62
N VAL A 236 -7.41 -4.30 -7.64
CA VAL A 236 -6.08 -4.91 -7.84
C VAL A 236 -5.09 -4.43 -6.80
N VAL A 237 -5.03 -3.12 -6.53
CA VAL A 237 -4.13 -2.55 -5.50
C VAL A 237 -4.44 -3.15 -4.14
N GLN A 238 -5.72 -3.19 -3.74
CA GLN A 238 -6.13 -3.84 -2.49
C GLN A 238 -5.73 -5.32 -2.42
N ALA A 239 -5.84 -6.04 -3.54
CA ALA A 239 -5.43 -7.45 -3.59
C ALA A 239 -3.90 -7.61 -3.52
N LEU A 240 -3.12 -6.67 -4.06
CA LEU A 240 -1.67 -6.66 -3.98
C LEU A 240 -1.19 -6.43 -2.54
N ALA A 241 -1.81 -5.49 -1.82
CA ALA A 241 -1.50 -5.21 -0.43
C ALA A 241 -1.87 -6.36 0.53
N SER A 242 -2.83 -7.22 0.19
CA SER A 242 -3.33 -8.28 1.08
C SER A 242 -2.77 -9.68 0.80
N GLU A 243 -2.15 -9.92 -0.36
CA GLU A 243 -1.75 -11.27 -0.80
C GLU A 243 -0.23 -11.47 -0.83
N THR A 244 0.25 -12.44 -0.06
CA THR A 244 1.65 -12.93 -0.04
C THR A 244 1.99 -13.94 -1.14
N LYS A 245 1.06 -14.28 -2.05
CA LYS A 245 1.27 -15.31 -3.09
C LYS A 245 1.48 -14.70 -4.46
N GLU A 246 2.39 -15.33 -5.24
CA GLU A 246 2.53 -15.05 -6.68
C GLU A 246 1.18 -15.08 -7.38
N GLN A 247 0.79 -13.95 -7.92
CA GLN A 247 -0.50 -13.78 -8.56
C GLN A 247 -0.42 -14.15 -10.04
N ASN A 248 -1.30 -15.02 -10.49
CA ASN A 248 -1.43 -15.32 -11.93
C ASN A 248 -2.11 -14.14 -12.65
N ILE A 249 -1.30 -13.26 -13.23
CA ILE A 249 -1.75 -12.07 -13.96
C ILE A 249 -2.78 -12.43 -15.04
N ILE A 250 -2.56 -13.52 -15.78
CA ILE A 250 -3.46 -13.95 -16.86
C ILE A 250 -4.84 -14.31 -16.30
N ALA A 251 -4.90 -15.04 -15.18
CA ALA A 251 -6.16 -15.39 -14.56
C ALA A 251 -6.95 -14.17 -14.07
N LYS A 252 -6.25 -13.17 -13.51
CA LYS A 252 -6.87 -11.89 -13.10
C LYS A 252 -7.42 -11.13 -14.30
N LEU A 253 -6.66 -11.02 -15.40
CA LEU A 253 -7.12 -10.37 -16.63
C LEU A 253 -8.32 -11.07 -17.26
N TRP A 254 -8.38 -12.40 -17.26
CA TRP A 254 -9.54 -13.15 -17.75
C TRP A 254 -10.80 -12.93 -16.88
N LYS A 255 -10.62 -12.88 -15.57
CA LYS A 255 -11.70 -12.53 -14.65
C LYS A 255 -12.23 -11.13 -14.92
N GLU A 256 -11.33 -10.16 -15.05
CA GLU A 256 -11.68 -8.76 -15.28
C GLU A 256 -12.32 -8.53 -16.67
N LEU A 257 -11.84 -9.23 -17.70
CA LEU A 257 -12.50 -9.25 -19.01
C LEU A 257 -13.96 -9.72 -18.90
N SER A 258 -14.21 -10.77 -18.11
CA SER A 258 -15.57 -11.28 -17.90
C SER A 258 -16.45 -10.27 -17.15
N VAL A 259 -15.92 -9.61 -16.14
CA VAL A 259 -16.61 -8.55 -15.38
C VAL A 259 -16.90 -7.36 -16.29
N GLY A 260 -15.89 -6.91 -17.03
CA GLY A 260 -16.02 -5.79 -18.00
C GLY A 260 -17.05 -6.10 -19.09
N LEU A 261 -17.10 -7.33 -19.59
CA LEU A 261 -18.11 -7.74 -20.57
C LEU A 261 -19.53 -7.71 -19.99
N VAL A 262 -19.74 -8.25 -18.79
CA VAL A 262 -21.06 -8.24 -18.14
C VAL A 262 -21.51 -6.82 -17.83
N ASN A 263 -20.66 -6.01 -17.21
CA ASN A 263 -20.96 -4.63 -16.88
C ASN A 263 -21.20 -3.80 -18.16
N GLY A 264 -20.35 -4.00 -19.17
CA GLY A 264 -20.48 -3.32 -20.46
C GLY A 264 -21.77 -3.65 -21.18
N LEU A 265 -22.21 -4.91 -21.19
CA LEU A 265 -23.50 -5.33 -21.77
C LEU A 265 -24.68 -4.69 -21.04
N ILE A 266 -24.68 -4.71 -19.70
CA ILE A 266 -25.75 -4.10 -18.90
C ILE A 266 -25.85 -2.60 -19.20
N LEU A 267 -24.73 -1.90 -19.17
CA LEU A 267 -24.69 -0.46 -19.36
C LEU A 267 -24.98 -0.06 -20.83
N ALA A 268 -24.48 -0.83 -21.80
CA ALA A 268 -24.83 -0.63 -23.22
C ALA A 268 -26.33 -0.84 -23.47
N ALA A 269 -26.93 -1.88 -22.92
CA ALA A 269 -28.38 -2.11 -23.02
C ALA A 269 -29.19 -0.99 -22.35
N THR A 270 -28.77 -0.53 -21.19
CA THR A 270 -29.37 0.61 -20.48
C THR A 270 -29.28 1.88 -21.32
N MET A 271 -28.09 2.17 -21.89
CA MET A 271 -27.88 3.34 -22.73
C MET A 271 -28.71 3.27 -24.02
N TYR A 272 -28.78 2.09 -24.63
CA TYR A 272 -29.62 1.88 -25.84
C TYR A 272 -31.09 2.16 -25.53
N GLY A 273 -31.62 1.59 -24.45
CA GLY A 273 -33.00 1.85 -24.02
C GLY A 273 -33.27 3.32 -23.68
N ALA A 274 -32.35 3.96 -22.96
CA ALA A 274 -32.47 5.39 -22.64
C ALA A 274 -32.43 6.28 -23.91
N GLY A 275 -31.54 5.97 -24.85
CA GLY A 275 -31.45 6.72 -26.12
C GLY A 275 -32.73 6.68 -26.94
N LEU A 276 -33.36 5.48 -27.03
CA LEU A 276 -34.66 5.33 -27.69
C LEU A 276 -35.77 6.11 -26.98
N LEU A 277 -35.82 6.06 -25.64
CA LEU A 277 -36.80 6.78 -24.84
C LEU A 277 -36.67 8.30 -24.98
N LEU A 278 -35.45 8.80 -25.09
CA LEU A 278 -35.15 10.23 -25.27
C LEU A 278 -35.35 10.70 -26.72
N GLY A 279 -35.65 9.78 -27.64
CA GLY A 279 -35.94 10.12 -29.05
C GLY A 279 -34.71 10.40 -29.89
N TYR A 280 -33.52 9.92 -29.50
CA TYR A 280 -32.33 10.01 -30.32
C TYR A 280 -32.43 9.08 -31.54
N ASP A 281 -31.73 9.45 -32.60
CA ASP A 281 -31.62 8.60 -33.80
C ASP A 281 -31.09 7.20 -33.45
N GLN A 282 -31.64 6.17 -34.06
CA GLN A 282 -31.31 4.78 -33.78
C GLN A 282 -29.84 4.50 -34.05
N LEU A 283 -29.27 5.07 -35.12
CA LEU A 283 -27.87 4.86 -35.49
C LEU A 283 -26.91 5.48 -34.46
N VAL A 284 -27.22 6.69 -33.97
CA VAL A 284 -26.49 7.35 -32.88
C VAL A 284 -26.58 6.52 -31.60
N THR A 285 -27.78 6.08 -31.24
CA THR A 285 -28.00 5.29 -30.01
C THR A 285 -27.22 3.98 -30.02
N ILE A 286 -27.20 3.25 -31.16
CA ILE A 286 -26.39 2.02 -31.32
C ILE A 286 -24.90 2.35 -31.22
N THR A 287 -24.45 3.41 -31.88
CA THR A 287 -23.04 3.83 -31.83
C THR A 287 -22.58 4.09 -30.42
N VAL A 288 -23.35 4.86 -29.62
CA VAL A 288 -23.04 5.15 -28.24
C VAL A 288 -23.01 3.87 -27.37
N ALA A 289 -24.01 2.99 -27.53
CA ALA A 289 -24.12 1.75 -26.78
C ALA A 289 -22.94 0.78 -27.06
N VAL A 290 -22.58 0.59 -28.34
CA VAL A 290 -21.43 -0.25 -28.73
C VAL A 290 -20.12 0.35 -28.28
N SER A 291 -19.97 1.66 -28.41
CA SER A 291 -18.79 2.37 -27.91
C SER A 291 -18.65 2.23 -26.40
N LEU A 292 -19.74 2.39 -25.66
CA LEU A 292 -19.73 2.23 -24.20
C LEU A 292 -19.30 0.82 -23.79
N LEU A 293 -19.80 -0.23 -24.47
CA LEU A 293 -19.36 -1.60 -24.24
C LEU A 293 -17.86 -1.77 -24.46
N ALA A 294 -17.35 -1.30 -25.59
CA ALA A 294 -15.94 -1.43 -25.93
C ALA A 294 -15.03 -0.66 -24.96
N VAL A 295 -15.43 0.55 -24.58
CA VAL A 295 -14.70 1.39 -23.63
C VAL A 295 -14.68 0.79 -22.25
N ILE A 296 -15.77 0.23 -21.76
CA ILE A 296 -15.82 -0.44 -20.45
C ILE A 296 -14.90 -1.66 -20.41
N ILE A 297 -14.91 -2.50 -21.46
CA ILE A 297 -14.01 -3.65 -21.56
C ILE A 297 -12.55 -3.19 -21.56
N PHE A 298 -12.23 -2.17 -22.33
CA PHE A 298 -10.87 -1.61 -22.36
C PHE A 298 -10.46 -1.05 -21.01
N ALA A 299 -11.31 -0.20 -20.40
CA ALA A 299 -11.01 0.48 -19.14
C ALA A 299 -10.81 -0.51 -17.98
N SER A 300 -11.61 -1.58 -17.91
CA SER A 300 -11.45 -2.61 -16.89
C SER A 300 -10.14 -3.38 -17.04
N LEU A 301 -9.79 -3.76 -18.29
CA LEU A 301 -8.52 -4.44 -18.55
C LEU A 301 -7.31 -3.53 -18.26
N PHE A 302 -7.38 -2.28 -18.71
CA PHE A 302 -6.30 -1.30 -18.49
C PHE A 302 -6.12 -0.99 -17.01
N GLY A 303 -7.22 -0.74 -16.27
CA GLY A 303 -7.21 -0.51 -14.83
C GLY A 303 -6.64 -1.68 -14.03
N THR A 304 -6.85 -2.91 -14.49
CA THR A 304 -6.26 -4.11 -13.89
C THR A 304 -4.79 -4.31 -14.29
N PHE A 305 -4.47 -4.11 -15.55
CA PHE A 305 -3.14 -4.40 -16.10
C PHE A 305 -2.06 -3.47 -15.55
N ILE A 306 -2.34 -2.17 -15.46
CA ILE A 306 -1.33 -1.17 -15.07
C ILE A 306 -0.80 -1.40 -13.64
N PRO A 307 -1.62 -1.55 -12.59
CA PRO A 307 -1.11 -1.83 -11.24
C PRO A 307 -0.29 -3.13 -11.17
N LEU A 308 -0.74 -4.19 -11.85
CA LEU A 308 0.00 -5.46 -11.92
C LEU A 308 1.35 -5.30 -12.61
N LEU A 309 1.42 -4.45 -13.65
CA LEU A 309 2.66 -4.15 -14.35
C LEU A 309 3.63 -3.38 -13.46
N LEU A 310 3.18 -2.34 -12.76
CA LEU A 310 4.00 -1.55 -11.84
C LEU A 310 4.55 -2.42 -10.71
N ASN A 311 3.71 -3.21 -10.09
CA ASN A 311 4.13 -4.14 -9.03
C ASN A 311 5.21 -5.13 -9.52
N ARG A 312 5.14 -5.58 -10.77
CA ARG A 312 6.19 -6.43 -11.35
C ARG A 312 7.55 -5.74 -11.47
N PHE A 313 7.56 -4.42 -11.59
CA PHE A 313 8.78 -3.61 -11.63
C PHE A 313 9.18 -3.05 -10.26
N ASN A 314 8.57 -3.51 -9.18
CA ASN A 314 8.74 -3.00 -7.81
C ASN A 314 8.46 -1.49 -7.70
N ILE A 315 7.48 -1.02 -8.47
CA ILE A 315 6.93 0.34 -8.37
C ILE A 315 5.60 0.21 -7.64
N ASP A 316 5.35 1.13 -6.71
CA ASP A 316 4.11 1.15 -5.95
C ASP A 316 2.89 1.18 -6.89
N ALA A 317 2.03 0.18 -6.73
CA ALA A 317 0.83 0.02 -7.55
C ALA A 317 -0.22 1.09 -7.26
N ALA A 318 -0.23 1.70 -6.07
CA ALA A 318 -1.14 2.77 -5.68
C ALA A 318 -0.94 4.03 -6.54
N LEU A 319 0.28 4.28 -7.03
CA LEU A 319 0.59 5.38 -7.96
C LEU A 319 -0.19 5.30 -9.28
N ALA A 320 -0.63 4.11 -9.71
CA ALA A 320 -1.38 3.93 -10.96
C ALA A 320 -2.88 4.11 -10.81
N THR A 321 -3.37 4.41 -9.61
CA THR A 321 -4.80 4.63 -9.37
C THR A 321 -5.19 6.09 -9.64
N GLY A 322 -6.44 6.43 -9.44
CA GLY A 322 -6.92 7.81 -9.50
C GLY A 322 -6.61 8.56 -10.80
N PRO A 323 -5.94 9.72 -10.73
CA PRO A 323 -5.81 10.65 -11.86
C PRO A 323 -5.13 10.08 -13.10
N PHE A 324 -4.14 9.19 -12.95
CA PHE A 324 -3.45 8.59 -14.09
C PHE A 324 -4.39 7.68 -14.90
N ILE A 325 -5.05 6.73 -14.22
CA ILE A 325 -6.00 5.82 -14.86
C ILE A 325 -7.16 6.58 -15.48
N THR A 326 -7.72 7.55 -14.78
CA THR A 326 -8.82 8.38 -15.29
C THR A 326 -8.40 9.10 -16.56
N THR A 327 -7.29 9.84 -16.53
CA THR A 327 -6.81 10.63 -17.67
C THR A 327 -6.49 9.75 -18.89
N ALA A 328 -5.81 8.62 -18.68
CA ALA A 328 -5.49 7.70 -19.76
C ALA A 328 -6.76 7.09 -20.37
N ASN A 329 -7.72 6.70 -19.54
CA ASN A 329 -8.99 6.14 -20.01
C ASN A 329 -9.87 7.16 -20.71
N ASP A 330 -9.87 8.43 -20.30
CA ASP A 330 -10.60 9.51 -20.99
C ASP A 330 -10.09 9.68 -22.42
N VAL A 331 -8.77 9.77 -22.60
CA VAL A 331 -8.15 9.90 -23.93
C VAL A 331 -8.46 8.67 -24.80
N ILE A 332 -8.16 7.47 -24.32
CA ILE A 332 -8.31 6.24 -25.11
C ILE A 332 -9.79 5.92 -25.33
N GLY A 333 -10.63 6.14 -24.32
CA GLY A 333 -12.08 5.95 -24.42
C GLY A 333 -12.71 6.80 -25.52
N LEU A 334 -12.31 8.06 -25.63
CA LEU A 334 -12.80 8.94 -26.72
C LEU A 334 -12.22 8.53 -28.08
N ILE A 335 -10.98 8.05 -28.17
CA ILE A 335 -10.43 7.48 -29.39
C ILE A 335 -11.27 6.30 -29.87
N ILE A 336 -11.56 5.36 -28.99
CA ILE A 336 -12.42 4.19 -29.28
C ILE A 336 -13.81 4.66 -29.74
N TYR A 337 -14.37 5.66 -29.07
CA TYR A 337 -15.67 6.23 -29.37
C TYR A 337 -15.73 6.80 -30.82
N PHE A 338 -14.78 7.62 -31.20
CA PHE A 338 -14.72 8.18 -32.56
C PHE A 338 -14.47 7.10 -33.61
N GLN A 339 -13.61 6.11 -33.36
CA GLN A 339 -13.37 5.03 -34.32
C GLN A 339 -14.63 4.19 -34.55
N ILE A 340 -15.37 3.87 -33.50
CA ILE A 340 -16.64 3.13 -33.62
C ILE A 340 -17.69 4.00 -34.32
N GLY A 341 -17.72 5.31 -34.02
CA GLY A 341 -18.60 6.26 -34.69
C GLY A 341 -18.37 6.30 -36.20
N ARG A 342 -17.12 6.43 -36.63
CA ARG A 342 -16.75 6.38 -38.07
C ARG A 342 -17.16 5.06 -38.71
N TYR A 343 -16.95 3.95 -38.03
CA TYR A 343 -17.27 2.63 -38.59
C TYR A 343 -18.78 2.39 -38.73
N ILE A 344 -19.61 2.81 -37.76
CA ILE A 344 -21.05 2.54 -37.76
C ILE A 344 -21.81 3.57 -38.59
N ILE A 345 -21.49 4.85 -38.48
CA ILE A 345 -22.22 5.94 -39.12
C ILE A 345 -21.66 6.23 -40.53
N GLY A 346 -20.34 6.02 -40.74
CA GLY A 346 -19.75 6.12 -42.08
C GLY A 346 -19.48 7.56 -42.55
N TYR A 347 -19.01 8.42 -41.63
CA TYR A 347 -18.58 9.79 -41.96
C TYR A 347 -17.08 9.94 -42.09
#